data_a907c1b1211b0d387579710a3b7482e8
#
_entry.id   a907c1b1211b0d387579710a3b7482e8
#
_cell.length_a   1.000
_cell.length_b   1.000
_cell.length_c   1.000
_cell.angle_alpha   90.00
_cell.angle_beta   90.00
_cell.angle_gamma   90.00
#
_symmetry.space_group_name_H-M   'P 1'
#
loop_
_entity.id
_entity.type
_entity.pdbx_description
1 polymer ?
#
loop_
_entity_poly.entity_id
_entity_poly.type
_entity_poly.pdbx_seq_one_letter_code
_entity_poly.pdbx_strand_id
1 'polypeptide(L)'
;MVTLSMSTRDYGLMLHMKKTVGRLNADVEISYPKFVDILVAVRNMVRECPYDICEMPFTTYICAREYGKKFTALPVFITRNFHHGAIFASKAAGVEKPKDLEGKTVGVVRGYTVTTGVWARGVLAEEYGVDLSKLRWTPTDDEHVAEFKQLPNVDYKFIGRDIGDLFRSGEICGAVGTVMGEIKSLGPLIPDAVEAGFAFYRKTGIYPINHGIVVRDELLERYPTLAVELFKALKESKDFYLANLDRAGALSAEDTLTVRLEEGLGGDPFPYGVEANRGGLEALTRYAFDQNITSRKYAVEELFPPETLDLVG
;
A
#
# COMPACT_ATOMS: atom_id res chain seq x y z
N MET A 1 9.75 26.80 18.22
CA MET A 1 9.83 25.35 18.03
C MET A 1 8.42 24.80 18.07
N VAL A 2 8.01 24.07 17.05
CA VAL A 2 6.71 23.42 16.92
C VAL A 2 6.88 21.91 17.09
N THR A 3 5.94 21.25 17.76
CA THR A 3 5.91 19.80 17.87
C THR A 3 4.90 19.26 16.88
N LEU A 4 5.35 18.44 15.91
CA LEU A 4 4.52 17.78 14.92
C LEU A 4 4.25 16.33 15.33
N SER A 5 3.02 15.90 15.21
CA SER A 5 2.59 14.53 15.51
C SER A 5 2.81 13.61 14.30
N MET A 6 3.49 12.47 14.51
CA MET A 6 3.71 11.45 13.47
C MET A 6 3.10 10.12 13.87
N SER A 7 2.09 9.65 13.14
CA SER A 7 1.40 8.38 13.36
C SER A 7 1.88 7.32 12.37
N THR A 8 2.67 6.36 12.84
CA THR A 8 3.19 5.22 12.07
C THR A 8 3.33 4.00 12.95
N ARG A 9 3.28 2.81 12.34
CA ARG A 9 3.61 1.55 13.03
C ARG A 9 5.12 1.49 13.37
N ASP A 10 5.46 0.55 14.26
CA ASP A 10 6.84 0.31 14.69
C ASP A 10 7.52 -0.70 13.77
N TYR A 11 7.80 -0.29 12.53
CA TYR A 11 8.64 -1.07 11.62
C TYR A 11 10.11 -0.93 11.98
N GLY A 12 10.93 -1.95 11.71
CA GLY A 12 12.37 -1.91 11.91
C GLY A 12 13.00 -0.65 11.31
N LEU A 13 12.63 -0.30 10.09
CA LEU A 13 13.10 0.92 9.39
C LEU A 13 12.64 2.25 10.01
N MET A 14 11.65 2.24 10.92
CA MET A 14 11.15 3.44 11.61
C MET A 14 11.72 3.60 13.03
N LEU A 15 12.21 2.51 13.63
CA LEU A 15 12.57 2.48 15.05
C LEU A 15 13.75 3.39 15.39
N HIS A 16 14.72 3.52 14.50
CA HIS A 16 15.87 4.40 14.74
C HIS A 16 15.42 5.86 14.83
N MET A 17 14.64 6.32 13.85
CA MET A 17 14.07 7.67 13.85
C MET A 17 13.24 7.91 15.11
N LYS A 18 12.36 6.99 15.50
CA LYS A 18 11.53 7.12 16.69
C LYS A 18 12.32 7.22 18.00
N LYS A 19 13.52 6.64 18.05
CA LYS A 19 14.40 6.68 19.23
C LYS A 19 15.35 7.88 19.27
N THR A 20 15.76 8.37 18.11
CA THR A 20 16.85 9.36 18.00
C THR A 20 16.37 10.74 17.56
N VAL A 21 15.32 10.81 16.76
CA VAL A 21 14.80 12.06 16.20
C VAL A 21 13.58 12.52 17.00
N GLY A 22 13.84 13.11 18.20
CA GLY A 22 12.86 13.96 18.85
C GLY A 22 12.82 15.36 18.22
N ARG A 23 13.97 15.82 17.70
CA ARG A 23 14.12 17.14 17.08
C ARG A 23 14.64 17.00 15.66
N LEU A 24 13.81 17.38 14.68
CA LEU A 24 14.17 17.30 13.27
C LEU A 24 15.14 18.44 12.87
N ASN A 25 14.87 19.67 13.35
CA ASN A 25 15.70 20.85 13.13
C ASN A 25 15.52 21.87 14.27
N ALA A 26 16.00 23.13 14.07
CA ALA A 26 15.89 24.19 15.08
C ALA A 26 14.44 24.54 15.44
N ASP A 27 13.50 24.38 14.50
CA ASP A 27 12.12 24.84 14.62
C ASP A 27 11.10 23.73 14.79
N VAL A 28 11.46 22.47 14.44
CA VAL A 28 10.56 21.33 14.39
C VAL A 28 11.04 20.17 15.26
N GLU A 29 10.16 19.73 16.15
CA GLU A 29 10.27 18.51 16.92
C GLU A 29 9.19 17.50 16.47
N ILE A 30 9.49 16.19 16.46
CA ILE A 30 8.55 15.13 16.12
C ILE A 30 8.10 14.41 17.39
N SER A 31 6.81 14.33 17.60
CA SER A 31 6.19 13.52 18.64
C SER A 31 5.51 12.29 18.03
N TYR A 32 5.58 11.18 18.74
CA TYR A 32 4.99 9.91 18.31
C TYR A 32 3.83 9.55 19.24
N PRO A 33 2.59 9.93 18.92
CA PRO A 33 1.44 9.58 19.74
C PRO A 33 1.28 8.05 19.80
N LYS A 34 0.65 7.57 20.89
CA LYS A 34 0.35 6.14 21.02
C LYS A 34 -0.38 5.66 19.76
N PHE A 35 0.25 4.73 19.06
CA PHE A 35 -0.31 4.19 17.83
C PHE A 35 -1.61 3.44 18.11
N VAL A 36 -2.61 3.70 17.31
CA VAL A 36 -3.86 2.93 17.24
C VAL A 36 -3.77 1.93 16.08
N ASP A 37 -4.81 1.16 15.85
CA ASP A 37 -4.83 0.29 14.67
C ASP A 37 -4.62 1.10 13.37
N ILE A 38 -3.85 0.54 12.43
CA ILE A 38 -3.50 1.23 11.17
C ILE A 38 -4.73 1.65 10.38
N LEU A 39 -5.78 0.83 10.38
CA LEU A 39 -7.00 1.14 9.65
C LEU A 39 -7.73 2.33 10.23
N VAL A 40 -7.75 2.42 11.56
CA VAL A 40 -8.31 3.56 12.28
C VAL A 40 -7.49 4.80 12.01
N ALA A 41 -6.16 4.72 12.10
CA ALA A 41 -5.27 5.86 11.84
C ALA A 41 -5.42 6.40 10.42
N VAL A 42 -5.42 5.52 9.42
CA VAL A 42 -5.59 5.88 8.00
C VAL A 42 -6.96 6.51 7.74
N ARG A 43 -8.04 5.90 8.24
CA ARG A 43 -9.39 6.40 8.06
C ARG A 43 -9.56 7.79 8.70
N ASN A 44 -9.05 7.96 9.91
CA ASN A 44 -9.08 9.26 10.60
C ASN A 44 -8.25 10.30 9.84
N MET A 45 -7.03 9.95 9.37
CA MET A 45 -6.20 10.88 8.58
C MET A 45 -6.93 11.36 7.32
N VAL A 46 -7.58 10.45 6.59
CA VAL A 46 -8.33 10.80 5.37
C VAL A 46 -9.55 11.66 5.65
N ARG A 47 -10.28 11.37 6.74
CA ARG A 47 -11.58 12.01 7.03
C ARG A 47 -11.47 13.27 7.87
N GLU A 48 -10.56 13.30 8.85
CA GLU A 48 -10.47 14.34 9.88
C GLU A 48 -9.10 15.01 9.95
N CYS A 49 -8.06 14.38 9.37
CA CYS A 49 -6.67 14.87 9.33
C CYS A 49 -6.08 15.22 10.73
N PRO A 50 -6.19 14.32 11.75
CA PRO A 50 -5.79 14.63 13.12
C PRO A 50 -4.27 14.58 13.34
N TYR A 51 -3.52 14.00 12.40
CA TYR A 51 -2.06 13.87 12.48
C TYR A 51 -1.38 14.83 11.51
N ASP A 52 -0.22 15.34 11.89
CA ASP A 52 0.60 16.20 11.04
C ASP A 52 1.32 15.38 9.97
N ILE A 53 1.78 14.20 10.35
CA ILE A 53 2.48 13.23 9.50
C ILE A 53 1.85 11.86 9.75
N CYS A 54 1.60 11.09 8.70
CA CYS A 54 0.92 9.81 8.85
C CYS A 54 1.40 8.77 7.82
N GLU A 55 1.49 7.52 8.27
CA GLU A 55 1.57 6.38 7.36
C GLU A 55 0.27 6.26 6.55
N MET A 56 0.39 6.03 5.23
CA MET A 56 -0.76 6.00 4.33
C MET A 56 -0.62 4.90 3.26
N PRO A 57 -1.65 4.04 3.07
CA PRO A 57 -1.72 3.17 1.90
C PRO A 57 -1.73 4.00 0.63
N PHE A 58 -0.88 3.65 -0.36
CA PHE A 58 -0.56 4.60 -1.42
C PHE A 58 -1.72 4.82 -2.41
N THR A 59 -2.58 3.83 -2.67
CA THR A 59 -3.80 4.07 -3.47
C THR A 59 -4.87 4.83 -2.71
N THR A 60 -4.94 4.67 -1.37
CA THR A 60 -5.77 5.54 -0.54
C THR A 60 -5.31 6.99 -0.67
N TYR A 61 -3.99 7.24 -0.68
CA TYR A 61 -3.45 8.58 -0.93
C TYR A 61 -3.84 9.11 -2.32
N ILE A 62 -3.66 8.32 -3.38
CA ILE A 62 -4.01 8.72 -4.75
C ILE A 62 -5.52 9.03 -4.85
N CYS A 63 -6.37 8.19 -4.26
CA CYS A 63 -7.80 8.43 -4.18
C CYS A 63 -8.12 9.70 -3.37
N ALA A 64 -7.46 9.89 -2.23
CA ALA A 64 -7.65 11.09 -1.39
C ALA A 64 -7.30 12.39 -2.13
N ARG A 65 -6.23 12.39 -2.95
CA ARG A 65 -5.90 13.53 -3.83
C ARG A 65 -6.98 13.84 -4.84
N GLU A 66 -7.56 12.82 -5.47
CA GLU A 66 -8.70 12.97 -6.40
C GLU A 66 -9.85 13.73 -5.75
N TYR A 67 -10.10 13.46 -4.46
CA TYR A 67 -11.15 14.11 -3.69
C TYR A 67 -10.69 15.33 -2.88
N GLY A 68 -9.51 15.89 -3.21
CA GLY A 68 -9.02 17.17 -2.70
C GLY A 68 -8.63 17.18 -1.22
N LYS A 69 -8.25 16.03 -0.67
CA LYS A 69 -7.73 15.93 0.71
C LYS A 69 -6.40 16.67 0.82
N LYS A 70 -6.15 17.31 1.96
CA LYS A 70 -5.08 18.30 2.18
C LYS A 70 -3.84 17.68 2.85
N PHE A 71 -3.27 16.70 2.22
CA PHE A 71 -1.96 16.11 2.57
C PHE A 71 -1.27 15.59 1.32
N THR A 72 0.06 15.65 1.32
CA THR A 72 0.91 15.24 0.19
C THR A 72 1.91 14.18 0.65
N ALA A 73 2.14 13.17 -0.18
CA ALA A 73 3.09 12.10 0.10
C ALA A 73 4.53 12.58 -0.10
N LEU A 74 5.44 12.04 0.72
CA LEU A 74 6.87 12.05 0.43
C LEU A 74 7.24 10.80 -0.39
N PRO A 75 8.31 10.84 -1.22
CA PRO A 75 8.77 9.65 -1.95
C PRO A 75 9.52 8.67 -1.02
N VAL A 76 8.85 8.29 0.06
CA VAL A 76 9.30 7.38 1.12
C VAL A 76 8.31 6.24 1.23
N PHE A 77 8.76 5.01 0.99
CA PHE A 77 7.90 3.83 0.87
C PHE A 77 8.28 2.81 1.93
N ILE A 78 7.48 2.76 3.00
CA ILE A 78 7.81 2.04 4.24
C ILE A 78 7.29 0.60 4.29
N THR A 79 6.36 0.22 3.42
CA THR A 79 5.95 -1.18 3.24
C THR A 79 5.81 -1.52 1.78
N ARG A 80 6.33 -2.69 1.42
CA ARG A 80 6.32 -3.22 0.05
C ARG A 80 6.09 -4.72 0.07
N ASN A 81 5.38 -5.23 -0.91
CA ASN A 81 5.22 -6.66 -1.11
C ASN A 81 4.68 -6.94 -2.51
N PHE A 82 4.95 -8.12 -3.06
CA PHE A 82 4.26 -8.62 -4.23
C PHE A 82 2.86 -9.11 -3.88
N HIS A 83 1.90 -8.89 -4.76
CA HIS A 83 0.49 -9.12 -4.49
C HIS A 83 -0.11 -10.35 -5.17
N HIS A 84 0.71 -11.20 -5.78
CA HIS A 84 0.30 -12.48 -6.35
C HIS A 84 -0.32 -13.39 -5.27
N GLY A 85 0.26 -13.39 -4.07
CA GLY A 85 -0.26 -14.11 -2.90
C GLY A 85 -1.51 -13.49 -2.26
N ALA A 86 -1.95 -12.33 -2.74
CA ALA A 86 -3.19 -11.69 -2.29
C ALA A 86 -4.40 -12.04 -3.18
N ILE A 87 -4.28 -13.03 -4.07
CA ILE A 87 -5.32 -13.50 -4.97
C ILE A 87 -5.69 -14.92 -4.56
N PHE A 88 -6.91 -15.09 -4.09
CA PHE A 88 -7.41 -16.36 -3.57
C PHE A 88 -8.61 -16.84 -4.38
N ALA A 89 -8.80 -18.16 -4.45
CA ALA A 89 -9.97 -18.74 -5.08
C ALA A 89 -10.34 -20.09 -4.46
N SER A 90 -11.56 -20.52 -4.76
CA SER A 90 -12.07 -21.85 -4.40
C SER A 90 -12.12 -22.74 -5.63
N LYS A 91 -11.36 -23.84 -5.62
CA LYS A 91 -11.47 -24.89 -6.65
C LYS A 91 -12.87 -25.49 -6.71
N ALA A 92 -13.55 -25.61 -5.55
CA ALA A 92 -14.92 -26.10 -5.49
C ALA A 92 -15.91 -25.18 -6.22
N ALA A 93 -15.59 -23.87 -6.38
CA ALA A 93 -16.36 -22.92 -7.16
C ALA A 93 -15.97 -22.91 -8.67
N GLY A 94 -15.16 -23.89 -9.12
CA GLY A 94 -14.72 -24.00 -10.50
C GLY A 94 -13.74 -22.89 -10.93
N VAL A 95 -12.87 -22.45 -10.01
CA VAL A 95 -11.81 -21.48 -10.31
C VAL A 95 -10.46 -22.16 -10.12
N GLU A 96 -9.81 -22.50 -11.22
CA GLU A 96 -8.50 -23.16 -11.25
C GLU A 96 -7.39 -22.22 -11.73
N LYS A 97 -7.73 -21.23 -12.53
CA LYS A 97 -6.83 -20.21 -13.08
C LYS A 97 -7.45 -18.82 -13.05
N PRO A 98 -6.66 -17.74 -13.11
CA PRO A 98 -7.16 -16.36 -13.00
C PRO A 98 -8.31 -16.01 -13.96
N LYS A 99 -8.26 -16.51 -15.20
CA LYS A 99 -9.29 -16.28 -16.23
C LYS A 99 -10.67 -16.83 -15.85
N ASP A 100 -10.73 -17.86 -15.01
CA ASP A 100 -11.99 -18.48 -14.57
C ASP A 100 -12.79 -17.58 -13.60
N LEU A 101 -12.20 -16.47 -13.15
CA LEU A 101 -12.88 -15.43 -12.35
C LEU A 101 -13.88 -14.60 -13.19
N GLU A 102 -13.69 -14.49 -14.51
CA GLU A 102 -14.58 -13.71 -15.37
C GLU A 102 -16.03 -14.22 -15.28
N GLY A 103 -16.97 -13.29 -15.19
CA GLY A 103 -18.40 -13.58 -15.00
C GLY A 103 -18.82 -13.91 -13.57
N LYS A 104 -17.88 -13.93 -12.62
CA LYS A 104 -18.13 -14.34 -11.23
C LYS A 104 -18.08 -13.16 -10.25
N THR A 105 -18.53 -13.43 -9.01
CA THR A 105 -18.42 -12.50 -7.89
C THR A 105 -17.16 -12.78 -7.09
N VAL A 106 -16.31 -11.76 -6.92
CA VAL A 106 -15.04 -11.82 -6.21
C VAL A 106 -15.06 -10.85 -5.03
N GLY A 107 -14.73 -11.34 -3.84
CA GLY A 107 -14.61 -10.55 -2.64
C GLY A 107 -13.39 -9.61 -2.70
N VAL A 108 -13.54 -8.44 -2.11
CA VAL A 108 -12.42 -7.54 -1.84
C VAL A 108 -12.28 -7.43 -0.34
N VAL A 109 -11.15 -7.88 0.20
CA VAL A 109 -10.88 -7.73 1.62
C VAL A 109 -10.69 -6.26 1.92
N ARG A 110 -11.59 -5.68 2.72
CA ARG A 110 -11.75 -4.25 3.00
C ARG A 110 -12.39 -3.48 1.83
N GLY A 111 -12.11 -2.15 1.73
CA GLY A 111 -12.64 -1.30 0.67
C GLY A 111 -12.07 -1.60 -0.72
N TYR A 112 -12.80 -1.26 -1.75
CA TYR A 112 -12.39 -1.45 -3.15
C TYR A 112 -11.10 -0.67 -3.49
N THR A 113 -10.92 0.53 -2.94
CA THR A 113 -9.77 1.39 -3.22
C THR A 113 -8.50 1.04 -2.44
N VAL A 114 -8.52 0.00 -1.58
CA VAL A 114 -7.37 -0.37 -0.74
C VAL A 114 -6.23 -0.94 -1.58
N THR A 115 -5.00 -0.51 -1.28
CA THR A 115 -3.79 -0.73 -2.09
C THR A 115 -3.54 -2.20 -2.46
N THR A 116 -3.67 -3.13 -1.52
CA THR A 116 -3.46 -4.56 -1.80
C THR A 116 -4.45 -5.09 -2.85
N GLY A 117 -5.73 -4.69 -2.76
CA GLY A 117 -6.75 -5.06 -3.74
C GLY A 117 -6.49 -4.45 -5.11
N VAL A 118 -6.05 -3.19 -5.17
CA VAL A 118 -5.71 -2.51 -6.44
C VAL A 118 -4.54 -3.18 -7.15
N TRP A 119 -3.46 -3.51 -6.42
CA TRP A 119 -2.33 -4.25 -6.96
C TRP A 119 -2.74 -5.65 -7.44
N ALA A 120 -3.50 -6.40 -6.63
CA ALA A 120 -3.95 -7.74 -6.99
C ALA A 120 -4.80 -7.73 -8.29
N ARG A 121 -5.71 -6.75 -8.43
CA ARG A 121 -6.48 -6.56 -9.67
C ARG A 121 -5.58 -6.14 -10.84
N GLY A 122 -4.59 -5.28 -10.59
CA GLY A 122 -3.59 -4.91 -11.60
C GLY A 122 -2.83 -6.13 -12.12
N VAL A 123 -2.36 -7.01 -11.24
CA VAL A 123 -1.71 -8.28 -11.59
C VAL A 123 -2.65 -9.18 -12.40
N LEU A 124 -3.91 -9.34 -11.96
CA LEU A 124 -4.91 -10.12 -12.70
C LEU A 124 -5.09 -9.62 -14.15
N ALA A 125 -5.16 -8.31 -14.33
CA ALA A 125 -5.35 -7.72 -15.65
C ALA A 125 -4.07 -7.79 -16.51
N GLU A 126 -2.94 -7.31 -15.97
CA GLU A 126 -1.70 -7.12 -16.76
C GLU A 126 -0.98 -8.43 -17.07
N GLU A 127 -0.87 -9.32 -16.08
CA GLU A 127 -0.11 -10.56 -16.23
C GLU A 127 -0.97 -11.71 -16.73
N TYR A 128 -2.21 -11.80 -16.25
CA TYR A 128 -3.10 -12.93 -16.57
C TYR A 128 -4.21 -12.58 -17.58
N GLY A 129 -4.26 -11.34 -18.05
CA GLY A 129 -5.20 -10.88 -19.07
C GLY A 129 -6.67 -10.94 -18.63
N VAL A 130 -6.97 -10.92 -17.34
CA VAL A 130 -8.33 -10.92 -16.82
C VAL A 130 -9.01 -9.59 -17.12
N ASP A 131 -10.18 -9.66 -17.74
CA ASP A 131 -11.03 -8.48 -17.98
C ASP A 131 -11.78 -8.14 -16.69
N LEU A 132 -11.28 -7.15 -15.96
CA LEU A 132 -11.83 -6.75 -14.65
C LEU A 132 -13.28 -6.25 -14.76
N SER A 133 -13.72 -5.77 -15.93
CA SER A 133 -15.08 -5.29 -16.14
C SER A 133 -16.11 -6.42 -16.15
N LYS A 134 -15.67 -7.65 -16.40
CA LYS A 134 -16.53 -8.85 -16.38
C LYS A 134 -16.73 -9.43 -14.98
N LEU A 135 -16.01 -8.92 -13.96
CA LEU A 135 -16.15 -9.38 -12.60
C LEU A 135 -17.10 -8.47 -11.83
N ARG A 136 -17.81 -9.07 -10.88
CA ARG A 136 -18.52 -8.31 -9.85
C ARG A 136 -17.67 -8.31 -8.59
N TRP A 137 -17.31 -7.13 -8.13
CA TRP A 137 -16.50 -6.95 -6.94
C TRP A 137 -17.38 -6.67 -5.72
N THR A 138 -17.06 -7.28 -4.59
CA THR A 138 -17.81 -7.03 -3.35
C THR A 138 -16.87 -6.78 -2.16
N PRO A 139 -16.70 -5.51 -1.78
CA PRO A 139 -15.93 -5.13 -0.60
C PRO A 139 -16.57 -5.62 0.70
N THR A 140 -15.73 -5.89 1.70
CA THR A 140 -16.17 -6.29 3.05
C THR A 140 -16.12 -5.13 4.05
N ASP A 141 -15.61 -3.97 3.67
CA ASP A 141 -15.54 -2.76 4.51
C ASP A 141 -15.80 -1.51 3.65
N ASP A 142 -16.14 -0.39 4.31
CA ASP A 142 -16.33 0.89 3.64
C ASP A 142 -14.99 1.48 3.15
N GLU A 143 -15.08 2.43 2.21
CA GLU A 143 -13.90 3.09 1.66
C GLU A 143 -13.25 4.03 2.69
N HIS A 144 -11.93 4.18 2.62
CA HIS A 144 -11.22 5.16 3.44
C HIS A 144 -11.65 6.58 3.08
N VAL A 145 -11.77 6.86 1.78
CA VAL A 145 -12.31 8.12 1.24
C VAL A 145 -13.83 7.99 1.13
N ALA A 146 -14.56 8.59 2.05
CA ALA A 146 -16.01 8.46 2.13
C ALA A 146 -16.76 9.03 0.90
N GLU A 147 -16.12 9.96 0.19
CA GLU A 147 -16.65 10.58 -1.02
C GLU A 147 -16.48 9.72 -2.28
N PHE A 148 -15.74 8.61 -2.20
CA PHE A 148 -15.56 7.71 -3.35
C PHE A 148 -16.90 7.19 -3.86
N LYS A 149 -17.13 7.36 -5.15
CA LYS A 149 -18.42 7.00 -5.76
C LYS A 149 -18.44 5.51 -6.11
N GLN A 150 -19.54 4.85 -5.75
CA GLN A 150 -19.77 3.45 -6.10
C GLN A 150 -19.69 3.25 -7.62
N LEU A 151 -18.98 2.21 -8.03
CA LEU A 151 -18.83 1.80 -9.42
C LEU A 151 -19.93 0.79 -9.80
N PRO A 152 -20.32 0.71 -11.08
CA PRO A 152 -21.41 -0.17 -11.53
C PRO A 152 -21.20 -1.67 -11.26
N ASN A 153 -19.94 -2.12 -11.25
CA ASN A 153 -19.55 -3.50 -11.00
C ASN A 153 -19.05 -3.76 -9.57
N VAL A 154 -19.23 -2.80 -8.64
CA VAL A 154 -18.87 -2.91 -7.23
C VAL A 154 -20.14 -2.86 -6.37
N ASP A 155 -20.39 -3.92 -5.59
CA ASP A 155 -21.58 -4.08 -4.76
C ASP A 155 -21.20 -4.15 -3.28
N TYR A 156 -21.59 -3.15 -2.50
CA TYR A 156 -21.24 -2.99 -1.08
C TYR A 156 -22.20 -3.72 -0.11
N LYS A 157 -22.99 -4.67 -0.62
CA LYS A 157 -23.98 -5.39 0.22
C LYS A 157 -23.41 -6.26 1.34
N PHE A 158 -22.10 -6.55 1.28
CA PHE A 158 -21.42 -7.42 2.25
C PHE A 158 -20.51 -6.69 3.24
N ILE A 159 -20.66 -5.37 3.36
CA ILE A 159 -19.91 -4.61 4.38
C ILE A 159 -20.15 -5.19 5.76
N GLY A 160 -19.07 -5.37 6.51
CA GLY A 160 -19.07 -5.96 7.85
C GLY A 160 -19.14 -7.49 7.89
N ARG A 161 -19.24 -8.17 6.73
CA ARG A 161 -19.20 -9.63 6.65
C ARG A 161 -17.78 -10.17 6.60
N ASP A 162 -17.57 -11.29 7.25
CA ASP A 162 -16.31 -12.02 7.16
C ASP A 162 -16.14 -12.65 5.77
N ILE A 163 -14.95 -12.52 5.19
CA ILE A 163 -14.66 -13.03 3.83
C ILE A 163 -14.77 -14.56 3.76
N GLY A 164 -14.43 -15.26 4.81
CA GLY A 164 -14.54 -16.72 4.90
C GLY A 164 -15.98 -17.20 4.96
N ASP A 165 -16.87 -16.41 5.59
CA ASP A 165 -18.32 -16.71 5.60
C ASP A 165 -18.90 -16.57 4.19
N LEU A 166 -18.50 -15.54 3.44
CA LEU A 166 -18.92 -15.35 2.06
C LEU A 166 -18.47 -16.51 1.14
N PHE A 167 -17.29 -17.06 1.40
CA PHE A 167 -16.83 -18.27 0.72
C PHE A 167 -17.65 -19.50 1.08
N ARG A 168 -17.88 -19.71 2.38
CA ARG A 168 -18.64 -20.88 2.87
C ARG A 168 -20.08 -20.89 2.37
N SER A 169 -20.68 -19.72 2.22
CA SER A 169 -22.05 -19.58 1.69
C SER A 169 -22.12 -19.64 0.15
N GLY A 170 -20.97 -19.64 -0.55
CA GLY A 170 -20.93 -19.64 -2.01
C GLY A 170 -21.30 -18.29 -2.66
N GLU A 171 -21.33 -17.20 -1.89
CA GLU A 171 -21.63 -15.84 -2.38
C GLU A 171 -20.49 -15.25 -3.19
N ILE A 172 -19.24 -15.70 -2.92
CA ILE A 172 -18.04 -15.37 -3.69
C ILE A 172 -17.27 -16.65 -4.08
N CYS A 173 -16.59 -16.60 -5.20
CA CYS A 173 -15.76 -17.72 -5.69
C CYS A 173 -14.26 -17.50 -5.51
N GLY A 174 -13.86 -16.26 -5.30
CA GLY A 174 -12.50 -15.80 -5.09
C GLY A 174 -12.46 -14.54 -4.25
N ALA A 175 -11.27 -14.12 -3.83
CA ALA A 175 -11.05 -12.86 -3.14
C ALA A 175 -9.71 -12.24 -3.50
N VAL A 176 -9.63 -10.91 -3.41
CA VAL A 176 -8.39 -10.14 -3.47
C VAL A 176 -8.18 -9.36 -2.19
N GLY A 177 -6.94 -9.29 -1.72
CA GLY A 177 -6.56 -8.57 -0.51
C GLY A 177 -5.84 -9.46 0.52
N THR A 178 -5.55 -8.92 1.69
CA THR A 178 -4.87 -9.66 2.76
C THR A 178 -5.91 -10.43 3.59
N VAL A 179 -5.93 -11.74 3.44
CA VAL A 179 -6.75 -12.65 4.25
C VAL A 179 -5.98 -13.03 5.50
N MET A 180 -6.60 -12.87 6.68
CA MET A 180 -6.02 -13.25 7.96
C MET A 180 -6.47 -14.66 8.34
N GLY A 181 -5.49 -15.54 8.65
CA GLY A 181 -5.73 -16.92 9.03
C GLY A 181 -6.05 -17.86 7.86
N GLU A 182 -6.20 -19.14 8.16
CA GLU A 182 -6.58 -20.15 7.19
C GLU A 182 -8.10 -20.18 7.00
N ILE A 183 -8.55 -20.08 5.75
CA ILE A 183 -9.94 -20.34 5.38
C ILE A 183 -9.99 -21.67 4.64
N LYS A 184 -10.62 -22.69 5.25
CA LYS A 184 -10.82 -23.99 4.59
C LYS A 184 -11.47 -23.79 3.22
N SER A 185 -10.98 -24.46 2.20
CA SER A 185 -11.41 -24.39 0.80
C SER A 185 -10.97 -23.14 0.03
N LEU A 186 -10.26 -22.21 0.66
CA LEU A 186 -9.65 -21.07 0.00
C LEU A 186 -8.13 -21.28 -0.08
N GLY A 187 -7.58 -21.20 -1.27
CA GLY A 187 -6.15 -21.27 -1.50
C GLY A 187 -5.66 -20.15 -2.40
N PRO A 188 -4.34 -19.90 -2.42
CA PRO A 188 -3.76 -18.98 -3.39
C PRO A 188 -4.10 -19.47 -4.81
N LEU A 189 -4.59 -18.56 -5.65
CA LEU A 189 -4.93 -18.87 -7.04
C LEU A 189 -3.68 -18.96 -7.91
N ILE A 190 -2.64 -18.24 -7.54
CA ILE A 190 -1.35 -18.22 -8.24
C ILE A 190 -0.38 -19.11 -7.47
N PRO A 191 0.05 -20.24 -8.06
CA PRO A 191 1.07 -21.09 -7.48
C PRO A 191 2.37 -20.33 -7.28
N ASP A 192 3.13 -20.68 -6.25
CA ASP A 192 4.44 -20.10 -5.93
C ASP A 192 4.42 -18.55 -6.02
N ALA A 193 3.39 -17.96 -5.42
CA ALA A 193 3.05 -16.53 -5.55
C ALA A 193 4.23 -15.57 -5.29
N VAL A 194 5.19 -15.97 -4.45
CA VAL A 194 6.36 -15.16 -4.16
C VAL A 194 7.32 -15.17 -5.34
N GLU A 195 7.61 -16.34 -5.90
CA GLU A 195 8.46 -16.44 -7.09
C GLU A 195 7.77 -15.81 -8.32
N ALA A 196 6.45 -15.96 -8.44
CA ALA A 196 5.67 -15.24 -9.47
C ALA A 196 5.86 -13.72 -9.34
N GLY A 197 5.86 -13.18 -8.11
CA GLY A 197 6.13 -11.78 -7.85
C GLY A 197 7.53 -11.34 -8.29
N PHE A 198 8.57 -12.10 -7.97
CA PHE A 198 9.92 -11.80 -8.44
C PHE A 198 10.07 -11.97 -9.96
N ALA A 199 9.41 -12.95 -10.57
CA ALA A 199 9.39 -13.11 -12.02
C ALA A 199 8.71 -11.91 -12.72
N PHE A 200 7.61 -11.43 -12.15
CA PHE A 200 6.93 -10.21 -12.61
C PHE A 200 7.86 -9.00 -12.53
N TYR A 201 8.56 -8.81 -11.40
CA TYR A 201 9.55 -7.73 -11.25
C TYR A 201 10.67 -7.82 -12.29
N ARG A 202 11.29 -9.01 -12.45
CA ARG A 202 12.37 -9.19 -13.45
C ARG A 202 11.92 -8.89 -14.87
N LYS A 203 10.65 -9.15 -15.19
CA LYS A 203 10.07 -8.91 -16.52
C LYS A 203 9.71 -7.44 -16.77
N THR A 204 9.19 -6.77 -15.75
CA THR A 204 8.53 -5.45 -15.91
C THR A 204 9.25 -4.30 -15.23
N GLY A 205 10.14 -4.58 -14.27
CA GLY A 205 10.71 -3.58 -13.38
C GLY A 205 9.72 -3.03 -12.34
N ILE A 206 8.49 -3.56 -12.29
CA ILE A 206 7.45 -3.08 -11.37
C ILE A 206 7.64 -3.74 -10.01
N TYR A 207 8.04 -2.93 -9.02
CA TYR A 207 8.09 -3.34 -7.63
C TYR A 207 6.97 -2.62 -6.84
N PRO A 208 5.96 -3.34 -6.36
CA PRO A 208 4.77 -2.74 -5.77
C PRO A 208 5.04 -1.91 -4.52
N ILE A 209 4.33 -0.80 -4.40
CA ILE A 209 4.35 0.11 -3.25
C ILE A 209 3.06 -0.08 -2.46
N ASN A 210 3.15 -0.35 -1.15
CA ASN A 210 1.97 -0.47 -0.30
C ASN A 210 1.70 0.80 0.49
N HIS A 211 2.61 1.18 1.40
CA HIS A 211 2.43 2.36 2.23
C HIS A 211 3.62 3.31 2.07
N GLY A 212 3.31 4.59 2.12
CA GLY A 212 4.26 5.68 2.22
C GLY A 212 3.94 6.59 3.39
N ILE A 213 4.60 7.75 3.43
CA ILE A 213 4.40 8.79 4.43
C ILE A 213 3.75 9.99 3.78
N VAL A 214 2.69 10.53 4.39
CA VAL A 214 2.03 11.77 3.98
C VAL A 214 2.20 12.85 5.05
N VAL A 215 2.25 14.11 4.62
CA VAL A 215 2.38 15.30 5.46
C VAL A 215 1.25 16.27 5.09
N ARG A 216 0.67 16.95 6.07
CA ARG A 216 -0.37 17.97 5.83
C ARG A 216 0.17 19.09 4.94
N ASP A 217 -0.60 19.51 3.94
CA ASP A 217 -0.18 20.53 2.96
C ASP A 217 0.20 21.85 3.62
N GLU A 218 -0.57 22.31 4.61
CA GLU A 218 -0.30 23.56 5.34
C GLU A 218 1.06 23.58 6.06
N LEU A 219 1.59 22.39 6.45
CA LEU A 219 2.91 22.28 7.08
C LEU A 219 4.02 22.35 6.05
N LEU A 220 3.83 21.78 4.87
CA LEU A 220 4.76 21.90 3.75
C LEU A 220 4.85 23.35 3.25
N GLU A 221 3.73 24.07 3.22
CA GLU A 221 3.70 25.49 2.89
C GLU A 221 4.40 26.35 3.97
N ARG A 222 4.15 26.03 5.24
CA ARG A 222 4.69 26.80 6.38
C ARG A 222 6.17 26.54 6.64
N TYR A 223 6.63 25.32 6.38
CA TYR A 223 8.01 24.87 6.62
C TYR A 223 8.60 24.30 5.33
N PRO A 224 9.14 25.13 4.43
CA PRO A 224 9.56 24.69 3.09
C PRO A 224 10.67 23.64 3.04
N THR A 225 11.45 23.49 4.12
CA THR A 225 12.51 22.45 4.22
C THR A 225 12.00 21.14 4.80
N LEU A 226 10.78 21.12 5.37
CA LEU A 226 10.25 20.00 6.14
C LEU A 226 10.24 18.68 5.33
N ALA A 227 9.81 18.72 4.07
CA ALA A 227 9.75 17.55 3.22
C ALA A 227 11.13 16.89 3.02
N VAL A 228 12.14 17.71 2.73
CA VAL A 228 13.54 17.26 2.50
C VAL A 228 14.16 16.74 3.81
N GLU A 229 13.92 17.41 4.93
CA GLU A 229 14.45 17.01 6.22
C GLU A 229 13.82 15.71 6.72
N LEU A 230 12.50 15.55 6.57
CA LEU A 230 11.81 14.29 6.87
C LEU A 230 12.31 13.15 6.00
N PHE A 231 12.48 13.38 4.68
CA PHE A 231 13.05 12.38 3.78
C PHE A 231 14.42 11.91 4.26
N LYS A 232 15.32 12.84 4.61
CA LYS A 232 16.67 12.52 5.10
C LYS A 232 16.65 11.74 6.41
N ALA A 233 15.82 12.14 7.37
CA ALA A 233 15.70 11.45 8.65
C ALA A 233 15.12 10.03 8.49
N LEU A 234 14.13 9.87 7.62
CA LEU A 234 13.54 8.55 7.31
C LEU A 234 14.53 7.66 6.56
N LYS A 235 15.31 8.22 5.63
CA LYS A 235 16.40 7.50 4.95
C LYS A 235 17.46 7.03 5.94
N GLU A 236 17.93 7.91 6.83
CA GLU A 236 18.91 7.55 7.86
C GLU A 236 18.40 6.40 8.74
N SER A 237 17.13 6.46 9.13
CA SER A 237 16.51 5.40 9.92
C SER A 237 16.45 4.06 9.17
N LYS A 238 16.11 4.08 7.88
CA LYS A 238 16.12 2.89 7.02
C LYS A 238 17.54 2.34 6.88
N ASP A 239 18.51 3.19 6.56
CA ASP A 239 19.91 2.78 6.36
C ASP A 239 20.48 2.17 7.64
N PHE A 240 20.17 2.76 8.81
CA PHE A 240 20.55 2.19 10.10
C PHE A 240 19.94 0.80 10.32
N TYR A 241 18.65 0.61 10.02
CA TYR A 241 17.98 -0.69 10.13
C TYR A 241 18.67 -1.74 9.24
N LEU A 242 18.87 -1.45 7.96
CA LEU A 242 19.46 -2.38 7.00
C LEU A 242 20.93 -2.73 7.36
N ALA A 243 21.69 -1.76 7.83
CA ALA A 243 23.08 -1.96 8.25
C ALA A 243 23.21 -2.81 9.53
N ASN A 244 22.20 -2.77 10.42
CA ASN A 244 22.21 -3.48 11.71
C ASN A 244 21.31 -4.73 11.72
N LEU A 245 20.75 -5.14 10.58
CA LEU A 245 19.95 -6.34 10.45
C LEU A 245 20.83 -7.58 10.63
N ASP A 246 20.57 -8.37 11.67
CA ASP A 246 21.31 -9.61 11.95
C ASP A 246 20.82 -10.74 11.04
N ARG A 247 21.40 -10.83 9.86
CA ARG A 247 21.05 -11.82 8.82
C ARG A 247 21.41 -13.25 9.19
N ALA A 248 22.24 -13.47 10.20
CA ALA A 248 22.70 -14.79 10.65
C ALA A 248 21.95 -15.28 11.90
N GLY A 249 21.24 -14.41 12.59
CA GLY A 249 20.52 -14.71 13.82
C GLY A 249 19.09 -15.19 13.63
N ALA A 250 18.34 -15.24 14.73
CA ALA A 250 16.92 -15.54 14.71
C ALA A 250 16.13 -14.30 14.26
N LEU A 251 15.70 -14.29 13.00
CA LEU A 251 14.97 -13.18 12.39
C LEU A 251 13.51 -13.15 12.84
N SER A 252 12.97 -11.95 13.05
CA SER A 252 11.53 -11.73 13.12
C SER A 252 10.87 -12.03 11.76
N ALA A 253 9.55 -12.13 11.72
CA ALA A 253 8.84 -12.29 10.44
C ALA A 253 9.07 -11.10 9.48
N GLU A 254 9.17 -9.88 10.01
CA GLU A 254 9.50 -8.67 9.25
C GLU A 254 10.92 -8.75 8.69
N ASP A 255 11.91 -9.09 9.52
CA ASP A 255 13.31 -9.19 9.11
C ASP A 255 13.50 -10.32 8.07
N THR A 256 12.82 -11.45 8.25
CA THR A 256 12.82 -12.56 7.28
C THR A 256 12.30 -12.11 5.91
N LEU A 257 11.21 -11.33 5.91
CA LEU A 257 10.68 -10.76 4.67
C LEU A 257 11.67 -9.77 4.04
N THR A 258 12.30 -8.92 4.85
CA THR A 258 13.30 -7.94 4.41
C THR A 258 14.48 -8.63 3.71
N VAL A 259 15.06 -9.66 4.34
CA VAL A 259 16.17 -10.44 3.75
C VAL A 259 15.74 -11.10 2.44
N ARG A 260 14.57 -11.71 2.40
CA ARG A 260 14.04 -12.34 1.18
C ARG A 260 13.83 -11.34 0.04
N LEU A 261 13.35 -10.14 0.35
CA LEU A 261 13.19 -9.07 -0.64
C LEU A 261 14.56 -8.59 -1.12
N GLU A 262 15.54 -8.37 -0.23
CA GLU A 262 16.90 -7.99 -0.56
C GLU A 262 17.54 -9.00 -1.54
N GLU A 263 17.44 -10.30 -1.23
CA GLU A 263 17.96 -11.37 -2.09
C GLU A 263 17.25 -11.42 -3.45
N GLY A 264 15.92 -11.39 -3.45
CA GLY A 264 15.12 -11.52 -4.67
C GLY A 264 15.18 -10.32 -5.61
N LEU A 265 15.43 -9.12 -5.07
CA LEU A 265 15.60 -7.89 -5.83
C LEU A 265 17.07 -7.65 -6.23
N GLY A 266 18.02 -8.27 -5.53
CA GLY A 266 19.45 -8.06 -5.71
C GLY A 266 19.94 -6.68 -5.26
N GLY A 267 19.27 -6.07 -4.26
CA GLY A 267 19.60 -4.75 -3.76
C GLY A 267 18.66 -4.26 -2.64
N ASP A 268 18.61 -2.93 -2.42
CA ASP A 268 17.80 -2.31 -1.39
C ASP A 268 16.32 -2.76 -1.47
N PRO A 269 15.78 -3.40 -0.42
CA PRO A 269 14.38 -3.82 -0.40
C PRO A 269 13.38 -2.66 -0.20
N PHE A 270 13.86 -1.48 0.20
CA PHE A 270 13.06 -0.29 0.45
C PHE A 270 13.64 0.96 -0.23
N PRO A 271 13.85 0.98 -1.55
CA PRO A 271 14.39 2.16 -2.21
C PRO A 271 13.45 3.35 -2.05
N TYR A 272 13.99 4.49 -1.59
CA TYR A 272 13.29 5.76 -1.51
C TYR A 272 13.62 6.63 -2.72
N GLY A 273 12.79 7.63 -2.99
CA GLY A 273 12.93 8.52 -4.14
C GLY A 273 12.04 8.14 -5.31
N VAL A 274 11.77 9.10 -6.18
CA VAL A 274 10.87 8.94 -7.32
C VAL A 274 11.48 8.03 -8.38
N GLU A 275 12.71 8.31 -8.81
CA GLU A 275 13.34 7.59 -9.94
C GLU A 275 13.54 6.10 -9.66
N ALA A 276 14.00 5.74 -8.46
CA ALA A 276 14.15 4.34 -8.07
C ALA A 276 12.82 3.56 -8.04
N ASN A 277 11.70 4.27 -8.01
CA ASN A 277 10.35 3.72 -7.89
C ASN A 277 9.45 4.03 -9.09
N ARG A 278 9.98 4.66 -10.13
CA ARG A 278 9.22 5.17 -11.28
C ARG A 278 8.29 4.10 -11.88
N GLY A 279 8.79 2.93 -12.19
CA GLY A 279 7.98 1.84 -12.76
C GLY A 279 6.81 1.42 -11.87
N GLY A 280 7.03 1.31 -10.55
CA GLY A 280 5.97 1.01 -9.57
C GLY A 280 4.94 2.13 -9.44
N LEU A 281 5.39 3.39 -9.43
CA LEU A 281 4.52 4.58 -9.34
C LEU A 281 3.65 4.74 -10.60
N GLU A 282 4.24 4.61 -11.78
CA GLU A 282 3.52 4.67 -13.06
C GLU A 282 2.49 3.54 -13.19
N ALA A 283 2.84 2.33 -12.76
CA ALA A 283 1.91 1.22 -12.73
C ALA A 283 0.75 1.50 -11.77
N LEU A 284 1.03 2.04 -10.58
CA LEU A 284 0.00 2.29 -9.57
C LEU A 284 -0.96 3.41 -9.99
N THR A 285 -0.46 4.52 -10.58
CA THR A 285 -1.32 5.59 -11.12
C THR A 285 -2.16 5.09 -12.29
N ARG A 286 -1.60 4.23 -13.14
CA ARG A 286 -2.33 3.58 -14.23
C ARG A 286 -3.41 2.64 -13.68
N TYR A 287 -3.10 1.77 -12.72
CA TYR A 287 -4.08 0.88 -12.11
C TYR A 287 -5.20 1.63 -11.38
N ALA A 288 -4.88 2.74 -10.73
CA ALA A 288 -5.90 3.58 -10.09
C ALA A 288 -6.88 4.17 -11.14
N PHE A 289 -6.37 4.60 -12.29
CA PHE A 289 -7.19 5.09 -13.40
C PHE A 289 -7.98 3.96 -14.07
N ASP A 290 -7.34 2.85 -14.46
CA ASP A 290 -7.96 1.72 -15.16
C ASP A 290 -9.07 1.04 -14.33
N GLN A 291 -8.95 1.12 -12.99
CA GLN A 291 -9.92 0.61 -12.03
C GLN A 291 -10.94 1.67 -11.58
N ASN A 292 -11.00 2.82 -12.25
CA ASN A 292 -11.91 3.93 -11.99
C ASN A 292 -11.84 4.52 -10.57
N ILE A 293 -10.66 4.46 -9.94
CA ILE A 293 -10.41 5.07 -8.63
C ILE A 293 -10.16 6.57 -8.80
N THR A 294 -9.54 6.95 -9.91
CA THR A 294 -9.30 8.35 -10.30
C THR A 294 -9.94 8.64 -11.66
N SER A 295 -10.32 9.89 -11.88
CA SER A 295 -10.94 10.36 -13.15
C SER A 295 -9.92 10.56 -14.27
N ARG A 296 -8.62 10.62 -13.91
CA ARG A 296 -7.49 10.74 -14.83
C ARG A 296 -6.28 9.96 -14.31
N LYS A 297 -5.36 9.65 -15.20
CA LYS A 297 -4.05 9.14 -14.80
C LYS A 297 -3.19 10.32 -14.31
N TYR A 298 -2.76 10.27 -13.05
CA TYR A 298 -1.84 11.24 -12.48
C TYR A 298 -0.41 11.02 -13.04
N ALA A 299 0.31 12.10 -13.34
CA ALA A 299 1.74 12.04 -13.52
C ALA A 299 2.41 11.78 -12.16
N VAL A 300 3.52 11.03 -12.18
CA VAL A 300 4.21 10.65 -10.94
C VAL A 300 4.66 11.88 -10.14
N GLU A 301 5.13 12.89 -10.83
CA GLU A 301 5.62 14.14 -10.26
C GLU A 301 4.52 14.93 -9.51
N GLU A 302 3.26 14.76 -9.91
CA GLU A 302 2.12 15.41 -9.24
C GLU A 302 1.84 14.84 -7.84
N LEU A 303 2.42 13.68 -7.51
CA LEU A 303 2.16 12.99 -6.24
C LEU A 303 3.05 13.50 -5.09
N PHE A 304 4.08 14.28 -5.37
CA PHE A 304 5.11 14.62 -4.38
C PHE A 304 5.42 16.12 -4.37
N PRO A 305 5.96 16.66 -3.27
CA PRO A 305 6.48 18.02 -3.23
C PRO A 305 7.63 18.17 -4.25
N PRO A 306 7.67 19.25 -5.05
CA PRO A 306 8.67 19.42 -6.10
C PRO A 306 10.12 19.29 -5.61
N GLU A 307 10.43 19.79 -4.42
CA GLU A 307 11.75 19.75 -3.80
C GLU A 307 12.23 18.35 -3.41
N THR A 308 11.36 17.34 -3.52
CA THR A 308 11.68 15.95 -3.18
C THR A 308 11.87 15.05 -4.42
N LEU A 309 11.60 15.55 -5.63
CA LEU A 309 11.58 14.74 -6.85
C LEU A 309 12.93 14.13 -7.20
N ASP A 310 14.03 14.86 -6.95
CA ASP A 310 15.38 14.42 -7.24
C ASP A 310 16.09 13.75 -6.05
N LEU A 311 15.39 13.54 -4.93
CA LEU A 311 15.97 12.89 -3.76
C LEU A 311 16.15 11.39 -4.00
N VAL A 312 17.27 10.85 -3.53
CA VAL A 312 17.65 9.44 -3.63
C VAL A 312 17.90 8.85 -2.25
N GLY A 313 17.37 7.65 -2.01
CA GLY A 313 17.53 7.03 -0.70
C GLY A 313 17.18 5.57 -0.63
#